data_c2bc2cc915f54f77166922da8ec76e33
#
_entry.id   c2bc2cc915f54f77166922da8ec76e33
#
_cell.length_a   1.000
_cell.length_b   1.000
_cell.length_c   1.000
_cell.angle_alpha   90.00
_cell.angle_beta   90.00
_cell.angle_gamma   90.00
#
_symmetry.space_group_name_H-M   'P 1'
#
loop_
_entity.id
_entity.type
_entity.pdbx_description
1 polymer ?
#
loop_
_entity_poly.entity_id
_entity_poly.type
_entity_poly.pdbx_seq_one_letter_code
_entity_poly.pdbx_strand_id
1 'polypeptide(L)'
;IGLLEDSGYLARAALICHKPLRFFGLSGKSFIPMLSGVACAIPAIYAARSIESPRARFLTYLAIPLMPCSARLPVYTLLIAIFIPRETVFGGLIGWQGLTLFAIYVFGMAAGLIIAGLVNRWSHLEGQMHFMMELPAYRIPAVVPIARKSVQRAKHFVTKAGAVILSVTV
;
A
#
# COMPACT_ATOMS: atom_id res chain seq x y z
N ILE A 1 5.20 7.36 -7.37
CA ILE A 1 5.70 5.97 -7.31
C ILE A 1 6.56 5.68 -8.55
N GLY A 2 6.10 5.92 -9.79
CA GLY A 2 6.87 5.65 -11.01
C GLY A 2 8.25 6.33 -11.08
N LEU A 3 8.37 7.56 -10.59
CA LEU A 3 9.66 8.26 -10.49
C LEU A 3 10.63 7.56 -9.53
N LEU A 4 10.13 7.11 -8.39
CA LEU A 4 10.92 6.40 -7.38
C LEU A 4 11.30 4.98 -7.84
N GLU A 5 10.46 4.35 -8.64
CA GLU A 5 10.71 3.04 -9.25
C GLU A 5 11.85 3.13 -10.28
N ASP A 6 11.79 4.13 -11.17
CA ASP A 6 12.74 4.30 -12.27
C ASP A 6 14.12 4.79 -11.78
N SER A 7 14.16 5.55 -10.67
CA SER A 7 15.40 6.00 -10.03
C SER A 7 16.19 4.89 -9.33
N GLY A 8 15.59 3.71 -9.10
CA GLY A 8 16.18 2.61 -8.34
C GLY A 8 16.10 2.78 -6.81
N TYR A 9 15.46 3.85 -6.33
CA TYR A 9 15.28 4.09 -4.89
C TYR A 9 14.35 3.06 -4.26
N LEU A 10 13.27 2.69 -4.97
CA LEU A 10 12.27 1.76 -4.45
C LEU A 10 12.84 0.36 -4.19
N ALA A 11 13.78 -0.09 -5.02
CA ALA A 11 14.47 -1.36 -4.83
C ALA A 11 15.29 -1.39 -3.53
N ARG A 12 15.97 -0.28 -3.22
CA ARG A 12 16.74 -0.15 -1.98
C ARG A 12 15.86 -0.02 -0.75
N ALA A 13 14.78 0.74 -0.84
CA ALA A 13 13.78 0.82 0.22
C ALA A 13 13.16 -0.56 0.51
N ALA A 14 12.83 -1.33 -0.51
CA ALA A 14 12.35 -2.70 -0.38
C ALA A 14 13.36 -3.63 0.33
N LEU A 15 14.66 -3.43 0.08
CA LEU A 15 15.72 -4.19 0.73
C LEU A 15 15.85 -3.85 2.22
N ILE A 16 15.76 -2.57 2.57
CA ILE A 16 15.76 -2.12 3.98
C ILE A 16 14.53 -2.65 4.70
N CYS A 17 13.35 -2.55 4.07
CA CYS A 17 12.09 -3.02 4.63
C CYS A 17 11.95 -4.55 4.64
N HIS A 18 12.86 -5.28 3.97
CA HIS A 18 12.81 -6.74 3.94
C HIS A 18 12.94 -7.35 5.34
N LYS A 19 13.85 -6.85 6.18
CA LYS A 19 14.05 -7.35 7.54
C LYS A 19 12.77 -7.31 8.39
N PRO A 20 12.11 -6.15 8.58
CA PRO A 20 10.88 -6.08 9.36
C PRO A 20 9.72 -6.82 8.71
N LEU A 21 9.58 -6.77 7.36
CA LEU A 21 8.48 -7.47 6.69
C LEU A 21 8.62 -9.00 6.77
N ARG A 22 9.83 -9.52 6.78
CA ARG A 22 10.09 -10.96 6.93
C ARG A 22 9.56 -11.50 8.25
N PHE A 23 9.56 -10.71 9.30
CA PHE A 23 8.96 -11.11 10.59
C PHE A 23 7.46 -11.41 10.46
N PHE A 24 6.77 -10.70 9.59
CA PHE A 24 5.35 -10.91 9.28
C PHE A 24 5.11 -11.90 8.13
N GLY A 25 6.17 -12.55 7.62
CA GLY A 25 6.06 -13.50 6.50
C GLY A 25 5.92 -12.85 5.12
N LEU A 26 6.12 -11.54 5.04
CA LEU A 26 6.09 -10.78 3.80
C LEU A 26 7.50 -10.67 3.19
N SER A 27 7.60 -10.62 1.87
CA SER A 27 8.89 -10.40 1.20
C SER A 27 9.16 -8.90 1.01
N GLY A 28 10.43 -8.52 0.81
CA GLY A 28 10.75 -7.13 0.47
C GLY A 28 10.06 -6.63 -0.80
N LYS A 29 9.78 -7.53 -1.76
CA LYS A 29 8.99 -7.20 -2.97
C LYS A 29 7.53 -6.84 -2.63
N SER A 30 7.00 -7.25 -1.48
CA SER A 30 5.65 -6.89 -1.00
C SER A 30 5.54 -5.42 -0.60
N PHE A 31 6.66 -4.76 -0.30
CA PHE A 31 6.69 -3.35 0.07
C PHE A 31 6.11 -2.44 -1.02
N ILE A 32 6.43 -2.72 -2.29
CA ILE A 32 5.98 -1.91 -3.43
C ILE A 32 4.44 -1.94 -3.59
N PRO A 33 3.79 -3.12 -3.65
CA PRO A 33 2.32 -3.20 -3.64
C PRO A 33 1.69 -2.58 -2.41
N MET A 34 2.25 -2.78 -1.21
CA MET A 34 1.71 -2.20 0.01
C MET A 34 1.76 -0.67 -0.01
N LEU A 35 2.89 -0.08 -0.44
CA LEU A 35 3.00 1.35 -0.62
C LEU A 35 1.96 1.90 -1.62
N SER A 36 1.74 1.16 -2.72
CA SER A 36 0.68 1.50 -3.69
C SER A 36 -0.71 1.35 -3.08
N GLY A 37 -0.91 0.42 -2.14
CA GLY A 37 -2.15 0.16 -1.42
C GLY A 37 -2.62 1.33 -0.57
N VAL A 38 -1.70 2.12 -0.03
CA VAL A 38 -2.01 3.35 0.70
C VAL A 38 -2.70 4.39 -0.21
N ALA A 39 -2.36 4.41 -1.49
CA ALA A 39 -3.04 5.25 -2.46
C ALA A 39 -4.36 4.60 -2.92
N CYS A 40 -4.32 3.37 -3.43
CA CYS A 40 -5.50 2.63 -3.89
C CYS A 40 -5.25 1.12 -3.89
N ALA A 41 -6.19 0.35 -3.34
CA ALA A 41 -6.06 -1.11 -3.23
C ALA A 41 -6.06 -1.82 -4.61
N ILE A 42 -6.79 -1.32 -5.60
CA ILE A 42 -6.92 -1.98 -6.91
C ILE A 42 -5.57 -2.08 -7.64
N PRO A 43 -4.84 -0.98 -7.91
CA PRO A 43 -3.52 -1.06 -8.53
C PRO A 43 -2.49 -1.81 -7.68
N ALA A 44 -2.64 -1.78 -6.35
CA ALA A 44 -1.79 -2.53 -5.44
C ALA A 44 -1.95 -4.05 -5.60
N ILE A 45 -3.18 -4.53 -5.73
CA ILE A 45 -3.49 -5.95 -6.00
C ILE A 45 -2.90 -6.38 -7.35
N TYR A 46 -3.00 -5.53 -8.37
CA TYR A 46 -2.36 -5.82 -9.66
C TYR A 46 -0.83 -5.85 -9.55
N ALA A 47 -0.22 -4.93 -8.81
CA ALA A 47 1.22 -4.92 -8.58
C ALA A 47 1.69 -6.14 -7.78
N ALA A 48 0.89 -6.64 -6.84
CA ALA A 48 1.23 -7.80 -6.04
C ALA A 48 1.35 -9.11 -6.85
N ARG A 49 0.82 -9.15 -8.08
CA ARG A 49 0.99 -10.29 -8.99
C ARG A 49 2.45 -10.52 -9.39
N SER A 50 3.29 -9.50 -9.33
CA SER A 50 4.72 -9.60 -9.64
C SER A 50 5.54 -10.32 -8.54
N ILE A 51 4.93 -10.63 -7.42
CA ILE A 51 5.58 -11.36 -6.33
C ILE A 51 5.67 -12.84 -6.71
N GLU A 52 6.88 -13.37 -6.82
CA GLU A 52 7.14 -14.73 -7.26
C GLU A 52 6.68 -15.79 -6.24
N SER A 53 6.91 -15.52 -4.94
CA SER A 53 6.50 -16.42 -3.87
C SER A 53 4.98 -16.43 -3.70
N PRO A 54 4.29 -17.59 -3.89
CA PRO A 54 2.82 -17.68 -3.72
C PRO A 54 2.39 -17.29 -2.30
N ARG A 55 3.19 -17.67 -1.30
CA ARG A 55 2.96 -17.35 0.11
C ARG A 55 2.99 -15.84 0.36
N ALA A 56 4.08 -15.18 -0.02
CA ALA A 56 4.21 -13.74 0.17
C ALA A 56 3.16 -12.97 -0.64
N ARG A 57 2.82 -13.46 -1.83
CA ARG A 57 1.76 -12.88 -2.67
C ARG A 57 0.39 -12.97 -2.00
N PHE A 58 0.04 -14.14 -1.44
CA PHE A 58 -1.23 -14.33 -0.73
C PHE A 58 -1.33 -13.43 0.50
N LEU A 59 -0.28 -13.39 1.33
CA LEU A 59 -0.24 -12.51 2.51
C LEU A 59 -0.33 -11.03 2.13
N THR A 60 0.29 -10.64 1.02
CA THR A 60 0.19 -9.27 0.50
C THR A 60 -1.23 -8.95 0.04
N TYR A 61 -1.92 -9.88 -0.63
CA TYR A 61 -3.32 -9.70 -1.02
C TYR A 61 -4.25 -9.55 0.19
N LEU A 62 -3.96 -10.24 1.27
CA LEU A 62 -4.73 -10.15 2.51
C LEU A 62 -4.47 -8.82 3.23
N ALA A 63 -3.22 -8.34 3.25
CA ALA A 63 -2.84 -7.11 3.93
C ALA A 63 -3.36 -5.85 3.22
N ILE A 64 -3.34 -5.80 1.87
CA ILE A 64 -3.70 -4.61 1.10
C ILE A 64 -5.11 -4.05 1.43
N PRO A 65 -6.20 -4.84 1.49
CA PRO A 65 -7.53 -4.31 1.80
C PRO A 65 -7.69 -3.78 3.22
N LEU A 66 -6.85 -4.24 4.15
CA LEU A 66 -6.86 -3.80 5.55
C LEU A 66 -6.15 -2.46 5.75
N MET A 67 -5.27 -2.10 4.80
CA MET A 67 -4.58 -0.82 4.88
C MET A 67 -5.51 0.35 4.56
N PRO A 68 -5.43 1.42 5.36
CA PRO A 68 -6.20 2.63 5.07
C PRO A 68 -5.67 3.26 3.78
N CYS A 69 -6.56 3.52 2.83
CA CYS A 69 -6.22 4.13 1.56
C CYS A 69 -6.78 5.56 1.46
N SER A 70 -6.19 6.36 0.58
CA SER A 70 -6.61 7.75 0.37
C SER A 70 -8.06 7.90 -0.09
N ALA A 71 -8.64 6.90 -0.75
CA ALA A 71 -10.05 6.92 -1.15
C ALA A 71 -11.03 6.87 0.03
N ARG A 72 -10.60 6.39 1.20
CA ARG A 72 -11.41 6.36 2.43
C ARG A 72 -11.29 7.63 3.26
N LEU A 73 -10.32 8.50 2.95
CA LEU A 73 -10.12 9.77 3.66
C LEU A 73 -11.39 10.63 3.76
N PRO A 74 -12.17 10.87 2.69
CA PRO A 74 -13.37 11.69 2.78
C PRO A 74 -14.39 11.13 3.76
N VAL A 75 -14.53 9.80 3.82
CA VAL A 75 -15.45 9.13 4.75
C VAL A 75 -14.97 9.30 6.19
N TYR A 76 -13.69 9.09 6.44
CA TYR A 76 -13.11 9.25 7.77
C TYR A 76 -13.18 10.69 8.25
N THR A 77 -12.88 11.67 7.40
CA THR A 77 -12.96 13.08 7.75
C THR A 77 -14.41 13.52 8.04
N LEU A 78 -15.37 13.01 7.28
CA LEU A 78 -16.78 13.28 7.53
C LEU A 78 -17.24 12.71 8.89
N LEU A 79 -16.92 11.44 9.17
CA LEU A 79 -17.28 10.80 10.44
C LEU A 79 -16.61 11.52 11.62
N ILE A 80 -15.33 11.82 11.51
CA ILE A 80 -14.57 12.53 12.54
C ILE A 80 -15.15 13.92 12.78
N ALA A 81 -15.57 14.64 11.73
CA ALA A 81 -16.16 15.96 11.85
C ALA A 81 -17.52 15.94 12.56
N ILE A 82 -18.28 14.85 12.44
CA ILE A 82 -19.59 14.68 13.10
C ILE A 82 -19.43 14.27 14.57
N PHE A 83 -18.53 13.31 14.85
CA PHE A 83 -18.44 12.70 16.18
C PHE A 83 -17.46 13.41 17.12
N ILE A 84 -16.47 14.14 16.60
CA ILE A 84 -15.41 14.72 17.41
C ILE A 84 -15.50 16.25 17.37
N PRO A 85 -15.67 16.90 18.54
CA PRO A 85 -15.72 18.36 18.63
C PRO A 85 -14.37 18.96 18.19
N ARG A 86 -14.41 20.18 17.66
CA ARG A 86 -13.24 20.93 17.21
C ARG A 86 -12.48 21.56 18.39
N GLU A 87 -12.06 20.73 19.33
CA GLU A 87 -11.21 21.19 20.42
C GLU A 87 -9.74 20.95 20.10
N THR A 88 -8.91 21.91 20.48
CA THR A 88 -7.45 21.83 20.26
C THR A 88 -6.79 21.25 21.48
N VAL A 89 -6.01 20.19 21.28
CA VAL A 89 -5.09 19.65 22.31
C VAL A 89 -3.72 20.24 22.07
N PHE A 90 -3.03 20.65 23.11
CA PHE A 90 -1.69 21.21 23.00
C PHE A 90 -1.59 22.56 22.27
N GLY A 91 -2.13 23.63 22.85
CA GLY A 91 -1.78 24.99 22.43
C GLY A 91 -2.18 25.40 21.00
N GLY A 92 -3.16 24.73 20.36
CA GLY A 92 -3.68 25.16 19.07
C GLY A 92 -3.05 24.51 17.83
N LEU A 93 -2.02 23.67 17.99
CA LEU A 93 -1.30 23.06 16.85
C LEU A 93 -1.88 21.72 16.38
N ILE A 94 -2.48 20.93 17.27
CA ILE A 94 -3.02 19.60 16.94
C ILE A 94 -4.46 19.51 17.44
N GLY A 95 -5.41 19.43 16.52
CA GLY A 95 -6.81 19.16 16.85
C GLY A 95 -7.06 17.68 17.13
N TRP A 96 -8.01 17.37 18.01
CA TRP A 96 -8.47 16.00 18.28
C TRP A 96 -8.82 15.25 17.00
N GLN A 97 -9.34 15.93 16.01
CA GLN A 97 -9.70 15.36 14.71
C GLN A 97 -8.48 14.82 13.94
N GLY A 98 -7.39 15.59 13.93
CA GLY A 98 -6.14 15.17 13.26
C GLY A 98 -5.46 14.01 13.98
N LEU A 99 -5.46 14.02 15.32
CA LEU A 99 -4.91 12.94 16.13
C LEU A 99 -5.67 11.64 15.92
N THR A 100 -7.00 11.71 15.87
CA THR A 100 -7.86 10.54 15.62
C THR A 100 -7.64 9.99 14.21
N LEU A 101 -7.55 10.84 13.21
CA LEU A 101 -7.24 10.41 11.85
C LEU A 101 -5.89 9.69 11.79
N PHE A 102 -4.86 10.26 12.41
CA PHE A 102 -3.54 9.64 12.48
C PHE A 102 -3.58 8.28 13.20
N ALA A 103 -4.30 8.20 14.31
CA ALA A 103 -4.47 6.95 15.06
C ALA A 103 -5.16 5.86 14.22
N ILE A 104 -6.21 6.21 13.46
CA ILE A 104 -6.89 5.27 12.56
C ILE A 104 -5.93 4.74 11.49
N TYR A 105 -5.09 5.60 10.92
CA TYR A 105 -4.11 5.18 9.91
C TYR A 105 -3.04 4.25 10.47
N VAL A 106 -2.46 4.60 11.61
CA VAL A 106 -1.46 3.77 12.29
C VAL A 106 -2.06 2.43 12.71
N PHE A 107 -3.27 2.45 13.29
CA PHE A 107 -3.95 1.24 13.71
C PHE A 107 -4.30 0.32 12.52
N GLY A 108 -4.81 0.89 11.41
CA GLY A 108 -5.13 0.12 10.21
C GLY A 108 -3.88 -0.51 9.57
N MET A 109 -2.77 0.23 9.52
CA MET A 109 -1.51 -0.30 9.03
C MET A 109 -0.97 -1.42 9.93
N ALA A 110 -0.99 -1.22 11.24
CA ALA A 110 -0.58 -2.22 12.22
C ALA A 110 -1.46 -3.48 12.15
N ALA A 111 -2.77 -3.31 12.07
CA ALA A 111 -3.71 -4.42 11.94
C ALA A 111 -3.46 -5.26 10.68
N GLY A 112 -3.23 -4.62 9.53
CA GLY A 112 -2.89 -5.31 8.29
C GLY A 112 -1.63 -6.16 8.41
N LEU A 113 -0.57 -5.63 9.04
CA LEU A 113 0.68 -6.37 9.29
C LEU A 113 0.49 -7.50 10.31
N ILE A 114 -0.23 -7.25 11.40
CA ILE A 114 -0.48 -8.25 12.45
C ILE A 114 -1.29 -9.43 11.88
N ILE A 115 -2.33 -9.16 11.11
CA ILE A 115 -3.16 -10.20 10.49
C ILE A 115 -2.33 -11.00 9.49
N ALA A 116 -1.52 -10.34 8.66
CA ALA A 116 -0.59 -11.04 7.77
C ALA A 116 0.37 -11.95 8.53
N GLY A 117 0.95 -11.45 9.63
CA GLY A 117 1.83 -12.22 10.51
C GLY A 117 1.15 -13.41 11.19
N LEU A 118 -0.10 -13.22 11.66
CA LEU A 118 -0.88 -14.26 12.30
C LEU A 118 -1.24 -15.39 11.30
N VAL A 119 -1.72 -15.02 10.12
CA VAL A 119 -1.99 -15.96 9.04
C VAL A 119 -0.72 -16.67 8.58
N ASN A 120 0.41 -15.96 8.52
CA ASN A 120 1.71 -16.55 8.22
C ASN A 120 2.11 -17.65 9.23
N ARG A 121 1.80 -17.44 10.50
CA ARG A 121 2.10 -18.41 11.57
C ARG A 121 1.20 -19.63 11.51
N TRP A 122 -0.05 -19.47 11.09
CA TRP A 122 -1.03 -20.56 11.01
C TRP A 122 -0.99 -21.32 9.68
N SER A 123 -0.63 -20.65 8.60
CA SER A 123 -0.51 -21.30 7.29
C SER A 123 0.86 -21.95 7.15
N HIS A 124 0.89 -23.28 7.16
CA HIS A 124 2.06 -24.10 6.81
C HIS A 124 2.34 -24.08 5.28
N LEU A 125 2.21 -22.91 4.66
CA LEU A 125 2.56 -22.76 3.26
C LEU A 125 4.10 -22.84 3.14
N GLU A 126 4.60 -24.01 2.78
CA GLU A 126 6.00 -24.21 2.48
C GLU A 126 6.37 -23.39 1.24
N GLY A 127 7.24 -22.45 1.41
CA GLY A 127 7.82 -21.65 0.34
C GLY A 127 9.05 -20.96 0.87
N GLN A 128 10.23 -21.39 0.44
CA GLN A 128 11.46 -20.69 0.76
C GLN A 128 11.39 -19.30 0.13
N MET A 129 11.44 -18.27 0.98
CA MET A 129 11.54 -16.89 0.52
C MET A 129 12.98 -16.62 0.06
N HIS A 130 13.31 -17.04 -1.15
CA HIS A 130 14.52 -16.59 -1.79
C HIS A 130 14.31 -15.16 -2.28
N PHE A 131 14.79 -14.23 -1.50
CA PHE A 131 14.79 -12.82 -1.90
C PHE A 131 16.06 -12.55 -2.71
N MET A 132 15.97 -12.78 -4.01
CA MET A 132 16.96 -12.28 -4.96
C MET A 132 16.42 -11.00 -5.59
N MET A 133 17.08 -9.90 -5.34
CA MET A 133 16.77 -8.62 -5.97
C MET A 133 18.07 -8.03 -6.49
N GLU A 134 18.17 -7.95 -7.80
CA GLU A 134 19.24 -7.20 -8.43
C GLU A 134 19.04 -5.71 -8.13
N LEU A 135 20.06 -5.09 -7.59
CA LEU A 135 20.05 -3.66 -7.30
C LEU A 135 20.33 -2.88 -8.58
N PRO A 136 19.33 -2.25 -9.20
CA PRO A 136 19.58 -1.41 -10.36
C PRO A 136 20.49 -0.25 -9.98
N ALA A 137 21.42 0.10 -10.87
CA ALA A 137 22.24 1.30 -10.73
C ALA A 137 21.34 2.53 -10.70
N TYR A 138 21.72 3.57 -9.94
CA TYR A 138 21.01 4.84 -9.97
C TYR A 138 21.00 5.39 -11.39
N ARG A 139 19.79 5.65 -11.90
CA ARG A 139 19.60 6.32 -13.18
C ARG A 139 18.79 7.58 -12.96
N ILE A 140 19.09 8.60 -13.74
CA ILE A 140 18.25 9.81 -13.81
C ILE A 140 16.92 9.38 -14.42
N PRO A 141 15.78 9.59 -13.73
CA PRO A 141 14.48 9.12 -14.20
C PRO A 141 14.12 9.80 -15.53
N ALA A 142 13.77 9.00 -16.52
CA ALA A 142 13.30 9.50 -17.80
C ALA A 142 11.81 9.88 -17.71
N VAL A 143 11.51 11.17 -17.72
CA VAL A 143 10.16 11.70 -17.49
C VAL A 143 9.16 11.23 -18.56
N VAL A 144 9.57 11.16 -19.82
CA VAL A 144 8.69 10.80 -20.94
C VAL A 144 8.16 9.36 -20.86
N PRO A 145 8.99 8.31 -20.64
CA PRO A 145 8.50 6.94 -20.44
C PRO A 145 7.60 6.81 -19.21
N ILE A 146 7.92 7.53 -18.14
CA ILE A 146 7.14 7.51 -16.90
C ILE A 146 5.76 8.10 -17.13
N ALA A 147 5.68 9.26 -17.78
CA ALA A 147 4.40 9.91 -18.13
C ALA A 147 3.55 8.98 -19.01
N ARG A 148 4.15 8.37 -20.03
CA ARG A 148 3.44 7.42 -20.91
C ARG A 148 2.91 6.20 -20.15
N LYS A 149 3.72 5.58 -19.30
CA LYS A 149 3.29 4.46 -18.44
C LYS A 149 2.18 4.87 -17.47
N SER A 150 2.28 6.06 -16.88
CA SER A 150 1.28 6.58 -15.94
C SER A 150 -0.07 6.82 -16.62
N VAL A 151 -0.06 7.45 -17.79
CA VAL A 151 -1.28 7.67 -18.59
C VAL A 151 -1.90 6.34 -19.04
N GLN A 152 -1.08 5.39 -19.47
CA GLN A 152 -1.56 4.08 -19.89
C GLN A 152 -2.18 3.29 -18.71
N ARG A 153 -1.57 3.33 -17.52
CA ARG A 153 -2.14 2.73 -16.30
C ARG A 153 -3.44 3.41 -15.89
N ALA A 154 -3.48 4.75 -15.93
CA ALA A 154 -4.69 5.52 -15.63
C ALA A 154 -5.83 5.21 -16.62
N LYS A 155 -5.54 5.16 -17.92
CA LYS A 155 -6.51 4.78 -18.95
C LYS A 155 -7.06 3.36 -18.70
N HIS A 156 -6.18 2.41 -18.40
CA HIS A 156 -6.58 1.02 -18.11
C HIS A 156 -7.44 0.91 -16.84
N PHE A 157 -7.12 1.72 -15.83
CA PHE A 157 -7.91 1.82 -14.61
C PHE A 157 -9.31 2.39 -14.89
N VAL A 158 -9.39 3.52 -15.59
CA VAL A 158 -10.67 4.17 -15.90
C VAL A 158 -11.55 3.26 -16.78
N THR A 159 -11.00 2.58 -17.76
CA THR A 159 -11.80 1.71 -18.65
C THR A 159 -12.27 0.44 -17.96
N LYS A 160 -11.45 -0.19 -17.11
CA LYS A 160 -11.83 -1.43 -16.42
C LYS A 160 -12.54 -1.21 -15.10
N ALA A 161 -11.96 -0.41 -14.21
CA ALA A 161 -12.55 -0.16 -12.91
C ALA A 161 -13.71 0.83 -12.97
N GLY A 162 -13.63 1.85 -13.83
CA GLY A 162 -14.70 2.82 -14.03
C GLY A 162 -15.99 2.17 -14.54
N ALA A 163 -15.89 1.25 -15.50
CA ALA A 163 -17.06 0.51 -16.00
C ALA A 163 -17.73 -0.33 -14.90
N VAL A 164 -16.95 -1.01 -14.06
CA VAL A 164 -17.48 -1.81 -12.94
C VAL A 164 -18.14 -0.92 -11.89
N ILE A 165 -17.50 0.20 -11.52
CA ILE A 165 -18.06 1.13 -10.54
C ILE A 165 -19.38 1.71 -11.06
N LEU A 166 -19.42 2.10 -12.33
CA LEU A 166 -20.63 2.65 -12.97
C LEU A 166 -21.77 1.62 -13.01
N SER A 167 -21.45 0.34 -13.28
CA SER A 167 -22.45 -0.72 -13.27
C SER A 167 -22.99 -1.10 -11.90
N VAL A 168 -22.26 -0.81 -10.82
CA VAL A 168 -22.69 -1.09 -9.44
C VAL A 168 -23.43 0.09 -8.82
N THR A 169 -23.19 1.32 -9.33
CA THR A 169 -23.83 2.55 -8.80
C THR A 169 -25.12 2.92 -9.52
N VAL A 170 -25.42 2.32 -10.66
CA VAL A 170 -26.69 2.44 -11.40
C VAL A 170 -27.62 1.28 -11.06
#